data_bc67275b20db92869bc6c803818c6fb5
#
_entry.id   bc67275b20db92869bc6c803818c6fb5
#
_cell.length_a   1.000
_cell.length_b   1.000
_cell.length_c   1.000
_cell.angle_alpha   90.00
_cell.angle_beta   90.00
_cell.angle_gamma   90.00
#
_symmetry.space_group_name_H-M   'P 1'
#
loop_
_entity.id
_entity.type
_entity.pdbx_description
1 polymer ?
#
loop_
_entity_poly.entity_id
_entity_poly.type
_entity_poly.pdbx_seq_one_letter_code
_entity_poly.pdbx_strand_id
1 'polypeptide(L)'
;MPSEEVTDEHMAEVTGISLNTVRRTLYLLYEHRLAVYRRKRDPDSGWLTYLWQLCPQNIDKALESEARRLLRKLDSRLSYEKDHVFYACVNGCARLVFDDASEANFICPFCQGSLEYMENNRIVQTIEQQMKAIKANL
;
A
#
# COMPACT_ATOMS: atom_id res chain seq x y z
N MET A 1 -11.61 -24.12 12.51
CA MET A 1 -11.83 -23.82 13.95
C MET A 1 -12.51 -22.47 14.05
N PRO A 2 -13.60 -22.35 14.81
CA PRO A 2 -14.14 -21.04 15.09
C PRO A 2 -13.07 -20.25 15.84
N SER A 3 -12.73 -19.09 15.32
CA SER A 3 -11.80 -18.19 15.99
C SER A 3 -12.45 -17.70 17.29
N GLU A 4 -11.74 -17.84 18.39
CA GLU A 4 -12.22 -17.39 19.67
C GLU A 4 -12.30 -15.87 19.73
N GLU A 5 -13.33 -15.38 20.41
CA GLU A 5 -13.42 -13.95 20.70
C GLU A 5 -12.47 -13.60 21.83
N VAL A 6 -11.65 -12.56 21.62
CA VAL A 6 -10.69 -12.11 22.61
C VAL A 6 -10.72 -10.58 22.72
N THR A 7 -10.32 -10.07 23.89
CA THR A 7 -10.18 -8.63 24.10
C THR A 7 -8.84 -8.14 23.56
N ASP A 8 -8.78 -6.85 23.24
CA ASP A 8 -7.53 -6.19 22.85
C ASP A 8 -6.48 -6.24 23.98
N GLU A 9 -6.92 -6.08 25.22
CA GLU A 9 -6.06 -6.17 26.40
C GLU A 9 -5.44 -7.56 26.55
N HIS A 10 -6.22 -8.61 26.34
CA HIS A 10 -5.72 -9.99 26.37
C HIS A 10 -4.69 -10.25 25.26
N MET A 11 -4.95 -9.76 24.08
CA MET A 11 -4.00 -9.86 22.96
C MET A 11 -2.68 -9.14 23.26
N ALA A 12 -2.75 -7.95 23.85
CA ALA A 12 -1.57 -7.20 24.25
C ALA A 12 -0.74 -7.95 25.30
N GLU A 13 -1.41 -8.57 26.27
CA GLU A 13 -0.76 -9.36 27.33
C GLU A 13 -0.07 -10.60 26.77
N VAL A 14 -0.75 -11.36 25.93
CA VAL A 14 -0.22 -12.61 25.36
C VAL A 14 0.92 -12.37 24.37
N THR A 15 0.82 -11.32 23.56
CA THR A 15 1.81 -11.02 22.51
C THR A 15 2.98 -10.17 22.98
N GLY A 16 2.83 -9.50 24.12
CA GLY A 16 3.83 -8.52 24.60
C GLY A 16 3.85 -7.22 23.77
N ILE A 17 2.89 -7.02 22.86
CA ILE A 17 2.78 -5.80 22.05
C ILE A 17 1.96 -4.76 22.84
N SER A 18 2.31 -3.48 22.69
CA SER A 18 1.60 -2.41 23.38
C SER A 18 0.12 -2.38 22.99
N LEU A 19 -0.74 -2.03 23.92
CA LEU A 19 -2.19 -1.99 23.73
C LEU A 19 -2.58 -1.05 22.59
N ASN A 20 -1.93 0.10 22.45
CA ASN A 20 -2.19 1.05 21.38
C ASN A 20 -1.87 0.46 19.99
N THR A 21 -0.78 -0.28 19.89
CA THR A 21 -0.40 -0.96 18.66
C THR A 21 -1.39 -2.07 18.31
N VAL A 22 -1.80 -2.86 19.31
CA VAL A 22 -2.81 -3.91 19.13
C VAL A 22 -4.12 -3.29 18.60
N ARG A 23 -4.61 -2.24 19.24
CA ARG A 23 -5.84 -1.54 18.80
C ARG A 23 -5.75 -1.03 17.38
N ARG A 24 -4.63 -0.39 17.04
CA ARG A 24 -4.40 0.14 15.69
C ARG A 24 -4.41 -0.98 14.65
N THR A 25 -3.73 -2.07 14.95
CA THR A 25 -3.68 -3.24 14.06
C THR A 25 -5.06 -3.88 13.88
N LEU A 26 -5.83 -4.02 14.95
CA LEU A 26 -7.19 -4.58 14.89
C LEU A 26 -8.11 -3.69 14.02
N TYR A 27 -8.02 -2.38 14.13
CA TYR A 27 -8.80 -1.47 13.28
C TYR A 27 -8.41 -1.58 11.81
N LEU A 28 -7.12 -1.75 11.50
CA LEU A 28 -6.67 -1.99 10.13
C LEU A 28 -7.23 -3.30 9.59
N LEU A 29 -7.18 -4.36 10.40
CA LEU A 29 -7.76 -5.65 10.02
C LEU A 29 -9.27 -5.55 9.80
N TYR A 30 -9.95 -4.78 10.64
CA TYR A 30 -11.39 -4.53 10.51
C TYR A 30 -11.72 -3.80 9.20
N GLU A 31 -10.95 -2.79 8.82
CA GLU A 31 -11.13 -2.08 7.56
C GLU A 31 -10.99 -3.00 6.35
N HIS A 32 -10.11 -4.00 6.42
CA HIS A 32 -9.92 -5.00 5.38
C HIS A 32 -10.83 -6.23 5.52
N ARG A 33 -11.78 -6.19 6.44
CA ARG A 33 -12.73 -7.28 6.72
C ARG A 33 -12.06 -8.57 7.20
N LEU A 34 -10.87 -8.47 7.78
CA LEU A 34 -10.13 -9.59 8.34
C LEU A 34 -10.38 -9.77 9.83
N ALA A 35 -11.06 -8.83 10.47
CA ALA A 35 -11.47 -8.89 11.86
C ALA A 35 -12.85 -8.26 12.00
N VAL A 36 -13.61 -8.76 12.97
CA VAL A 36 -14.89 -8.19 13.38
C VAL A 36 -14.88 -8.05 14.89
N TYR A 37 -15.73 -7.20 15.42
CA TYR A 37 -15.88 -7.03 16.85
C TYR A 37 -17.35 -6.93 17.25
N ARG A 38 -17.63 -7.25 18.51
CA ARG A 38 -18.90 -6.94 19.15
C ARG A 38 -18.65 -6.23 20.48
N ARG A 39 -19.61 -5.44 20.91
CA ARG A 39 -19.56 -4.73 22.18
C ARG A 39 -20.32 -5.53 23.23
N LYS A 40 -19.75 -5.63 24.41
CA LYS A 40 -20.40 -6.21 25.58
C LYS A 40 -20.43 -5.14 26.67
N ARG A 41 -21.61 -4.84 27.18
CA ARG A 41 -21.78 -3.91 28.31
C ARG A 41 -21.91 -4.69 29.61
N ASP A 42 -21.11 -4.29 30.61
CA ASP A 42 -21.26 -4.80 31.96
C ASP A 42 -22.56 -4.23 32.56
N PRO A 43 -23.50 -5.07 33.01
CA PRO A 43 -24.78 -4.60 33.57
C PRO A 43 -24.62 -3.80 34.86
N ASP A 44 -23.55 -4.02 35.63
CA ASP A 44 -23.33 -3.36 36.91
C ASP A 44 -22.59 -2.03 36.77
N SER A 45 -21.48 -2.01 35.99
CA SER A 45 -20.63 -0.82 35.85
C SER A 45 -20.94 0.03 34.62
N GLY A 46 -21.66 -0.52 33.63
CA GLY A 46 -21.89 0.12 32.34
C GLY A 46 -20.68 0.18 31.42
N TRP A 47 -19.57 -0.41 31.80
CA TRP A 47 -18.36 -0.48 30.98
C TRP A 47 -18.58 -1.26 29.69
N LEU A 48 -18.06 -0.72 28.58
CA LEU A 48 -18.08 -1.39 27.30
C LEU A 48 -16.77 -2.16 27.08
N THR A 49 -16.90 -3.44 26.75
CA THR A 49 -15.78 -4.30 26.38
C THR A 49 -15.94 -4.68 24.93
N TYR A 50 -14.86 -4.55 24.14
CA TYR A 50 -14.81 -4.95 22.76
C TYR A 50 -14.24 -6.37 22.66
N LEU A 51 -15.02 -7.26 22.05
CA LEU A 51 -14.60 -8.63 21.79
C LEU A 51 -14.29 -8.75 20.31
N TRP A 52 -13.05 -9.07 20.01
CA TRP A 52 -12.54 -9.17 18.66
C TRP A 52 -12.46 -10.61 18.19
N GLN A 53 -12.78 -10.83 16.93
CA GLN A 53 -12.70 -12.11 16.28
C GLN A 53 -12.04 -11.96 14.92
N LEU A 54 -11.03 -12.79 14.64
CA LEU A 54 -10.36 -12.80 13.35
C LEU A 54 -11.20 -13.59 12.33
N CYS A 55 -11.15 -13.16 11.08
CA CYS A 55 -11.88 -13.78 9.98
C CYS A 55 -10.89 -14.34 8.95
N PRO A 56 -10.16 -15.42 9.24
CA PRO A 56 -9.12 -15.95 8.35
C PRO A 56 -9.68 -16.42 7.00
N GLN A 57 -10.96 -16.76 6.93
CA GLN A 57 -11.63 -17.14 5.69
C GLN A 57 -11.68 -16.01 4.65
N ASN A 58 -11.46 -14.76 5.06
CA ASN A 58 -11.46 -13.60 4.16
C ASN A 58 -10.05 -13.22 3.68
N ILE A 59 -9.00 -13.87 4.16
CA ILE A 59 -7.61 -13.53 3.85
C ILE A 59 -7.34 -13.67 2.35
N ASP A 60 -7.74 -14.76 1.74
CA ASP A 60 -7.50 -15.01 0.32
C ASP A 60 -8.16 -13.97 -0.56
N LYS A 61 -9.40 -13.60 -0.25
CA LYS A 61 -10.12 -12.54 -0.98
C LYS A 61 -9.46 -11.18 -0.81
N ALA A 62 -9.01 -10.86 0.40
CA ALA A 62 -8.34 -9.60 0.68
C ALA A 62 -7.00 -9.50 -0.06
N LEU A 63 -6.22 -10.57 -0.07
CA LEU A 63 -4.95 -10.64 -0.81
C LEU A 63 -5.17 -10.52 -2.31
N GLU A 64 -6.16 -11.21 -2.85
CA GLU A 64 -6.51 -11.11 -4.27
C GLU A 64 -6.92 -9.69 -4.66
N SER A 65 -7.75 -9.06 -3.84
CA SER A 65 -8.20 -7.68 -4.05
C SER A 65 -7.03 -6.70 -4.05
N GLU A 66 -6.10 -6.83 -3.09
CA GLU A 66 -4.91 -5.99 -3.02
C GLU A 66 -3.96 -6.23 -4.19
N ALA A 67 -3.79 -7.49 -4.60
CA ALA A 67 -2.97 -7.84 -5.76
C ALA A 67 -3.54 -7.21 -7.05
N ARG A 68 -4.85 -7.28 -7.26
CA ARG A 68 -5.51 -6.66 -8.41
C ARG A 68 -5.39 -5.14 -8.39
N ARG A 69 -5.51 -4.52 -7.21
CA ARG A 69 -5.33 -3.09 -7.04
C ARG A 69 -3.90 -2.67 -7.40
N LEU A 70 -2.92 -3.41 -6.93
CA LEU A 70 -1.51 -3.16 -7.24
C LEU A 70 -1.23 -3.33 -8.74
N LEU A 71 -1.79 -4.35 -9.37
CA LEU A 71 -1.67 -4.55 -10.81
C LEU A 71 -2.23 -3.37 -11.60
N ARG A 72 -3.38 -2.83 -11.21
CA ARG A 72 -3.94 -1.64 -11.87
C ARG A 72 -3.02 -0.42 -11.75
N LYS A 73 -2.42 -0.22 -10.57
CA LYS A 73 -1.47 0.87 -10.36
C LYS A 73 -0.21 0.70 -11.21
N LEU A 74 0.33 -0.50 -11.25
CA LEU A 74 1.51 -0.81 -12.05
C LEU A 74 1.22 -0.69 -13.55
N ASP A 75 0.04 -1.11 -13.99
CA ASP A 75 -0.38 -0.97 -15.39
C ASP A 75 -0.50 0.50 -15.79
N SER A 76 -1.10 1.33 -14.95
CA SER A 76 -1.18 2.78 -15.19
C SER A 76 0.21 3.40 -15.26
N ARG A 77 1.11 3.00 -14.38
CA ARG A 77 2.49 3.47 -14.39
C ARG A 77 3.24 3.02 -15.64
N LEU A 78 3.03 1.77 -16.03
CA LEU A 78 3.65 1.22 -17.24
C LEU A 78 3.22 1.98 -18.49
N SER A 79 1.92 2.25 -18.63
CA SER A 79 1.40 3.04 -19.74
C SER A 79 2.00 4.44 -19.77
N TYR A 80 2.08 5.07 -18.62
CA TYR A 80 2.69 6.40 -18.50
C TYR A 80 4.17 6.39 -18.94
N GLU A 81 4.94 5.39 -18.51
CA GLU A 81 6.35 5.26 -18.91
C GLU A 81 6.51 4.99 -20.41
N LYS A 82 5.64 4.21 -21.01
CA LYS A 82 5.70 3.88 -22.45
C LYS A 82 5.26 5.04 -23.33
N ASP A 83 4.31 5.84 -22.87
CA ASP A 83 3.69 6.90 -23.67
C ASP A 83 4.46 8.23 -23.63
N HIS A 84 5.46 8.33 -22.75
CA HIS A 84 6.20 9.57 -22.55
C HIS A 84 7.70 9.38 -22.75
N VAL A 85 8.34 10.47 -23.16
CA VAL A 85 9.80 10.59 -23.21
C VAL A 85 10.23 11.43 -22.01
N PHE A 86 11.27 11.01 -21.32
CA PHE A 86 11.72 11.61 -20.08
C PHE A 86 13.08 12.29 -20.20
N TYR A 87 13.24 13.38 -19.48
CA TYR A 87 14.49 14.10 -19.30
C TYR A 87 14.79 14.21 -17.83
N ALA A 88 16.01 13.90 -17.44
CA ALA A 88 16.44 13.91 -16.05
C ALA A 88 17.51 14.98 -15.84
N CYS A 89 17.46 15.62 -14.66
CA CYS A 89 18.49 16.54 -14.24
C CYS A 89 19.82 15.81 -14.02
N VAL A 90 20.92 16.38 -14.51
CA VAL A 90 22.27 15.81 -14.33
C VAL A 90 22.66 15.70 -12.86
N ASN A 91 22.05 16.51 -12.00
CA ASN A 91 22.27 16.52 -10.55
C ASN A 91 21.24 15.68 -9.77
N GLY A 92 20.31 15.00 -10.47
CA GLY A 92 19.32 14.13 -9.85
C GLY A 92 18.14 14.81 -9.17
N CYS A 93 17.91 16.11 -9.42
CA CYS A 93 16.84 16.87 -8.77
C CYS A 93 15.44 16.51 -9.26
N ALA A 94 15.28 16.27 -10.57
CA ALA A 94 13.97 16.09 -11.17
C ALA A 94 14.05 15.21 -12.42
N ARG A 95 12.91 14.62 -12.75
CA ARG A 95 12.68 13.87 -13.96
C ARG A 95 11.38 14.38 -14.58
N LEU A 96 11.46 14.96 -15.78
CA LEU A 96 10.34 15.62 -16.44
C LEU A 96 9.99 14.92 -17.75
N VAL A 97 8.71 14.94 -18.12
CA VAL A 97 8.28 14.52 -19.45
C VAL A 97 8.74 15.57 -20.46
N PHE A 98 8.82 15.19 -21.74
CA PHE A 98 9.31 16.07 -22.82
C PHE A 98 8.62 17.43 -22.84
N ASP A 99 7.29 17.47 -22.71
CA ASP A 99 6.54 18.73 -22.77
C ASP A 99 6.96 19.68 -21.65
N ASP A 100 7.09 19.18 -20.43
CA ASP A 100 7.51 19.99 -19.28
C ASP A 100 8.97 20.41 -19.40
N ALA A 101 9.84 19.50 -19.86
CA ALA A 101 11.25 19.81 -20.08
C ALA A 101 11.42 20.88 -21.16
N SER A 102 10.65 20.79 -22.22
CA SER A 102 10.64 21.78 -23.30
C SER A 102 10.19 23.16 -22.82
N GLU A 103 9.15 23.23 -22.01
CA GLU A 103 8.68 24.49 -21.39
C GLU A 103 9.74 25.10 -20.48
N ALA A 104 10.53 24.28 -19.81
CA ALA A 104 11.65 24.71 -18.96
C ALA A 104 12.95 24.96 -19.76
N ASN A 105 12.91 24.91 -21.08
CA ASN A 105 14.08 25.04 -21.95
C ASN A 105 15.20 24.05 -21.62
N PHE A 106 14.84 22.85 -21.17
CA PHE A 106 15.76 21.78 -20.76
C PHE A 106 16.72 22.19 -19.64
N ILE A 107 16.25 23.09 -18.77
CA ILE A 107 16.96 23.54 -17.58
C ILE A 107 16.16 23.07 -16.35
N CYS A 108 16.84 22.45 -15.39
CA CYS A 108 16.19 21.98 -14.16
C CYS A 108 15.60 23.17 -13.38
N PRO A 109 14.30 23.15 -13.03
CA PRO A 109 13.69 24.26 -12.30
C PRO A 109 14.16 24.36 -10.85
N PHE A 110 14.84 23.35 -10.32
CA PHE A 110 15.30 23.31 -8.92
C PHE A 110 16.76 23.74 -8.76
N CYS A 111 17.67 23.28 -9.64
CA CYS A 111 19.09 23.55 -9.51
C CYS A 111 19.68 24.28 -10.72
N GLN A 112 18.90 24.55 -11.76
CA GLN A 112 19.32 25.20 -13.00
C GLN A 112 20.37 24.40 -13.79
N GLY A 113 20.59 23.14 -13.44
CA GLY A 113 21.41 22.22 -14.22
C GLY A 113 20.71 21.82 -15.53
N SER A 114 21.41 21.16 -16.43
CA SER A 114 20.79 20.72 -17.67
C SER A 114 19.92 19.49 -17.47
N LEU A 115 18.83 19.41 -18.24
CA LEU A 115 17.99 18.22 -18.34
C LEU A 115 18.44 17.42 -19.56
N GLU A 116 18.78 16.16 -19.36
CA GLU A 116 19.25 15.28 -20.42
C GLU A 116 18.26 14.13 -20.64
N TYR A 117 18.18 13.66 -21.88
CA TYR A 117 17.35 12.50 -22.24
C TYR A 117 17.68 11.32 -21.34
N MET A 118 16.63 10.73 -20.76
CA MET A 118 16.75 9.55 -19.92
C MET A 118 15.99 8.39 -20.55
N GLU A 119 16.69 7.33 -20.88
CA GLU A 119 16.08 6.10 -21.33
C GLU A 119 15.43 5.38 -20.14
N ASN A 120 14.18 4.96 -20.31
CA ASN A 120 13.42 4.30 -19.23
C ASN A 120 13.16 2.81 -19.45
N ASN A 121 13.87 2.17 -20.36
CA ASN A 121 13.68 0.76 -20.66
C ASN A 121 13.85 -0.13 -19.43
N ARG A 122 14.79 0.22 -18.55
CA ARG A 122 15.03 -0.53 -17.32
C ARG A 122 13.84 -0.44 -16.35
N ILE A 123 13.25 0.74 -16.24
CA ILE A 123 12.05 0.98 -15.42
C ILE A 123 10.87 0.17 -15.98
N VAL A 124 10.66 0.23 -17.29
CA VAL A 124 9.60 -0.52 -17.99
C VAL A 124 9.77 -2.02 -17.74
N GLN A 125 10.97 -2.56 -17.92
CA GLN A 125 11.24 -3.97 -17.68
C GLN A 125 10.98 -4.37 -16.23
N THR A 126 11.39 -3.55 -15.27
CA THR A 126 11.18 -3.82 -13.85
C THR A 126 9.69 -3.88 -13.53
N ILE A 127 8.91 -2.94 -14.04
CA ILE A 127 7.44 -2.93 -13.83
C ILE A 127 6.81 -4.17 -14.46
N GLU A 128 7.17 -4.52 -15.68
CA GLU A 128 6.65 -5.70 -16.36
C GLU A 128 6.96 -6.99 -15.60
N GLN A 129 8.18 -7.11 -15.07
CA GLN A 129 8.58 -8.26 -14.25
C GLN A 129 7.78 -8.35 -12.95
N GLN A 130 7.56 -7.23 -12.28
CA GLN A 130 6.75 -7.18 -11.06
C GLN A 130 5.29 -7.57 -11.33
N MET A 131 4.71 -7.06 -12.41
CA MET A 131 3.35 -7.42 -12.82
C MET A 131 3.21 -8.90 -13.13
N LYS A 132 4.20 -9.47 -13.83
CA LYS A 132 4.23 -10.90 -14.16
C LYS A 132 4.30 -11.76 -12.90
N ALA A 133 5.15 -11.37 -11.93
CA ALA A 133 5.27 -12.07 -10.65
C ALA A 133 3.96 -12.05 -9.86
N ILE A 134 3.26 -10.92 -9.82
CA ILE A 134 1.97 -10.81 -9.13
C ILE A 134 0.91 -11.67 -9.81
N LYS A 135 0.82 -11.64 -11.15
CA LYS A 135 -0.12 -12.46 -11.92
C LYS A 135 0.10 -13.95 -11.72
N ALA A 136 1.34 -14.38 -11.58
CA ALA A 136 1.68 -15.79 -11.37
C ALA A 136 1.18 -16.32 -10.01
N ASN A 137 0.99 -15.44 -9.04
CA ASN A 137 0.52 -15.78 -7.69
C ASN A 137 -0.99 -15.58 -7.49
N LEU A 138 -1.70 -15.16 -8.50
CA LEU A 138 -3.17 -15.00 -8.44
C LEU A 138 -3.91 -16.31 -8.73
#